data_1022f4123f548b324c66819f3c6009c9
#
_entry.id   1022f4123f548b324c66819f3c6009c9
#
_cell.length_a   1.000
_cell.length_b   1.000
_cell.length_c   1.000
_cell.angle_alpha   90.00
_cell.angle_beta   90.00
_cell.angle_gamma   90.00
#
_symmetry.space_group_name_H-M   'P 1'
#
loop_
_entity.id
_entity.type
_entity.pdbx_description
1 polymer ?
#
loop_
_entity_poly.entity_id
_entity_poly.type
_entity_poly.pdbx_seq_one_letter_code
_entity_poly.pdbx_strand_id
1 'polypeptide(L)'
;MSLYSFGRVVVSVFFRVFYRLRINGRENIPDESERFIICSNHKSNLDPPLVGLAVPFQTGFMAKEELFKFKPFGALISKLGAFPIKRGKTDFGALRSAIHMVESGKHIVIFPEGGRSHGDRLRKGKMGAVMIAVKSKANILPIGIEGSYKPFTRLTVNIGEPIDLSEYFELKQNSRELQEVTDKLLMPRISELSNTPLRALEPGD
;
A
#
# COMPACT_ATOMS: atom_id res chain seq x y z
N MET A 1 8.44 20.10 15.53
CA MET A 1 8.50 19.08 14.47
C MET A 1 7.90 17.80 15.01
N SER A 2 6.90 17.20 14.36
CA SER A 2 6.31 15.94 14.83
C SER A 2 7.31 14.80 14.67
N LEU A 3 7.16 13.71 15.47
CA LEU A 3 8.00 12.51 15.32
C LEU A 3 7.90 11.93 13.90
N TYR A 4 6.71 12.01 13.29
CA TYR A 4 6.48 11.59 11.91
C TYR A 4 7.31 12.44 10.92
N SER A 5 7.29 13.76 11.06
CA SER A 5 8.09 14.65 10.20
C SER A 5 9.59 14.39 10.34
N PHE A 6 10.06 14.16 11.58
CA PHE A 6 11.46 13.76 11.81
C PHE A 6 11.77 12.42 11.14
N GLY A 7 10.92 11.41 11.33
CA GLY A 7 11.07 10.10 10.68
C GLY A 7 11.13 10.20 9.16
N ARG A 8 10.28 11.04 8.55
CA ARG A 8 10.32 11.30 7.09
C ARG A 8 11.66 11.87 6.63
N VAL A 9 12.24 12.80 7.38
CA VAL A 9 13.56 13.36 7.05
C VAL A 9 14.63 12.28 7.09
N VAL A 10 14.66 11.46 8.16
CA VAL A 10 15.61 10.35 8.29
C VAL A 10 15.46 9.35 7.15
N VAL A 11 14.24 8.93 6.84
CA VAL A 11 13.94 8.01 5.73
C VAL A 11 14.34 8.64 4.39
N SER A 12 14.08 9.93 4.18
CA SER A 12 14.46 10.64 2.96
C SER A 12 15.97 10.67 2.76
N VAL A 13 16.71 11.00 3.81
CA VAL A 13 18.19 11.00 3.78
C VAL A 13 18.71 9.60 3.49
N PHE A 14 18.18 8.58 4.19
CA PHE A 14 18.54 7.19 3.97
C PHE A 14 18.36 6.78 2.50
N PHE A 15 17.18 6.99 1.92
CA PHE A 15 16.94 6.61 0.52
C PHE A 15 17.76 7.44 -0.47
N ARG A 16 18.05 8.70 -0.19
CA ARG A 16 18.90 9.53 -1.07
C ARG A 16 20.37 9.13 -1.02
N VAL A 17 20.86 8.71 0.15
CA VAL A 17 22.27 8.29 0.31
C VAL A 17 22.51 6.90 -0.26
N PHE A 18 21.62 5.95 0.04
CA PHE A 18 21.83 4.55 -0.33
C PHE A 18 21.19 4.14 -1.66
N TYR A 19 20.30 4.96 -2.23
CA TYR A 19 19.62 4.63 -3.49
C TYR A 19 19.53 5.86 -4.39
N ARG A 20 19.56 5.64 -5.70
CA ARG A 20 19.25 6.68 -6.68
C ARG A 20 17.72 6.80 -6.81
N LEU A 21 17.09 7.31 -5.73
CA LEU A 21 15.63 7.40 -5.63
C LEU A 21 15.06 8.40 -6.63
N ARG A 22 14.04 7.96 -7.38
CA ARG A 22 13.18 8.80 -8.21
C ARG A 22 11.73 8.58 -7.80
N ILE A 23 10.95 9.64 -7.81
CA ILE A 23 9.50 9.61 -7.54
C ILE A 23 8.83 10.36 -8.69
N ASN A 24 8.03 9.63 -9.47
CA ASN A 24 7.29 10.15 -10.63
C ASN A 24 5.79 10.13 -10.34
N GLY A 25 5.01 10.98 -11.02
CA GLY A 25 3.54 10.99 -10.94
C GLY A 25 3.00 11.65 -9.67
N ARG A 26 3.74 12.57 -9.04
CA ARG A 26 3.25 13.29 -7.84
C ARG A 26 2.02 14.13 -8.13
N GLU A 27 1.83 14.56 -9.35
CA GLU A 27 0.66 15.26 -9.88
C GLU A 27 -0.62 14.44 -9.82
N ASN A 28 -0.50 13.12 -9.74
CA ASN A 28 -1.62 12.18 -9.64
C ASN A 28 -2.14 12.00 -8.21
N ILE A 29 -1.45 12.57 -7.21
CA ILE A 29 -1.89 12.44 -5.82
C ILE A 29 -3.14 13.28 -5.61
N PRO A 30 -4.29 12.69 -5.21
CA PRO A 30 -5.49 13.44 -4.92
C PRO A 30 -5.29 14.42 -3.76
N ASP A 31 -6.23 15.37 -3.62
CA ASP A 31 -6.24 16.24 -2.45
C ASP A 31 -6.34 15.44 -1.14
N GLU A 32 -5.68 15.91 -0.09
CA GLU A 32 -5.65 15.22 1.20
C GLU A 32 -7.06 15.08 1.82
N SER A 33 -8.00 15.91 1.43
CA SER A 33 -9.40 15.82 1.86
C SER A 33 -10.21 14.73 1.16
N GLU A 34 -9.72 14.23 0.01
CA GLU A 34 -10.37 13.14 -0.72
C GLU A 34 -10.12 11.78 -0.04
N ARG A 35 -11.12 10.89 -0.14
CA ARG A 35 -10.99 9.54 0.40
C ARG A 35 -10.33 8.63 -0.62
N PHE A 36 -9.13 8.18 -0.30
CA PHE A 36 -8.46 7.15 -1.08
C PHE A 36 -7.55 6.29 -0.21
N ILE A 37 -7.29 5.09 -0.67
CA ILE A 37 -6.25 4.21 -0.12
C ILE A 37 -5.11 4.09 -1.11
N ILE A 38 -3.92 3.82 -0.61
CA ILE A 38 -2.72 3.66 -1.43
C ILE A 38 -2.45 2.16 -1.58
N CYS A 39 -2.34 1.67 -2.82
CA CYS A 39 -2.00 0.28 -3.10
C CYS A 39 -0.69 0.18 -3.85
N SER A 40 0.22 -0.68 -3.38
CA SER A 40 1.54 -0.87 -4.00
C SER A 40 1.96 -2.33 -4.03
N ASN A 41 2.89 -2.68 -4.91
CA ASN A 41 3.59 -3.95 -4.87
C ASN A 41 4.51 -4.05 -3.63
N HIS A 42 4.82 -5.27 -3.21
CA HIS A 42 5.57 -5.51 -1.97
C HIS A 42 6.79 -6.39 -2.21
N LYS A 43 7.98 -5.80 -2.19
CA LYS A 43 9.27 -6.46 -2.44
C LYS A 43 10.16 -6.52 -1.18
N SER A 44 10.04 -5.51 -0.30
CA SER A 44 10.96 -5.32 0.83
C SER A 44 10.25 -4.81 2.08
N ASN A 45 10.85 -5.00 3.24
CA ASN A 45 10.42 -4.32 4.47
C ASN A 45 10.63 -2.80 4.42
N LEU A 46 11.37 -2.30 3.42
CA LEU A 46 11.57 -0.88 3.17
C LEU A 46 10.46 -0.24 2.32
N ASP A 47 9.54 -1.03 1.75
CA ASP A 47 8.44 -0.50 0.93
C ASP A 47 7.50 0.43 1.72
N PRO A 48 7.04 0.09 2.94
CA PRO A 48 6.16 0.97 3.68
C PRO A 48 6.73 2.37 3.91
N PRO A 49 7.96 2.54 4.46
CA PRO A 49 8.54 3.87 4.61
C PRO A 49 8.82 4.56 3.27
N LEU A 50 9.14 3.81 2.20
CA LEU A 50 9.36 4.38 0.87
C LEU A 50 8.06 4.95 0.28
N VAL A 51 6.96 4.20 0.36
CA VAL A 51 5.63 4.66 -0.09
C VAL A 51 5.17 5.86 0.75
N GLY A 52 5.36 5.82 2.08
CA GLY A 52 5.07 6.95 2.95
C GLY A 52 5.90 8.20 2.65
N LEU A 53 7.11 8.05 2.09
CA LEU A 53 7.92 9.18 1.63
C LEU A 53 7.39 9.77 0.30
N ALA A 54 6.79 8.95 -0.54
CA ALA A 54 6.31 9.35 -1.87
C ALA A 54 5.14 10.32 -1.82
N VAL A 55 4.29 10.24 -0.77
CA VAL A 55 3.11 11.11 -0.59
C VAL A 55 3.38 12.21 0.45
N PRO A 56 2.71 13.39 0.37
CA PRO A 56 3.03 14.53 1.24
C PRO A 56 2.49 14.43 2.67
N PHE A 57 1.50 13.58 2.92
CA PHE A 57 0.78 13.44 4.20
C PHE A 57 1.15 12.16 4.96
N GLN A 58 0.64 12.05 6.19
CA GLN A 58 0.86 10.87 7.01
C GLN A 58 0.01 9.69 6.52
N THR A 59 0.63 8.51 6.42
CA THR A 59 -0.04 7.27 6.01
C THR A 59 -0.04 6.23 7.12
N GLY A 60 -1.12 5.47 7.22
CA GLY A 60 -1.20 4.28 8.05
C GLY A 60 -0.67 3.03 7.34
N PHE A 61 -0.06 2.11 8.09
CA PHE A 61 0.50 0.87 7.56
C PHE A 61 0.02 -0.34 8.35
N MET A 62 -0.40 -1.38 7.67
CA MET A 62 -0.68 -2.67 8.30
C MET A 62 0.63 -3.37 8.65
N ALA A 63 0.89 -3.61 9.92
CA ALA A 63 2.08 -4.30 10.40
C ALA A 63 1.72 -5.54 11.22
N LYS A 64 2.59 -6.57 11.20
CA LYS A 64 2.38 -7.79 11.97
C LYS A 64 2.25 -7.48 13.47
N GLU A 65 1.24 -8.07 14.14
CA GLU A 65 1.00 -7.91 15.58
C GLU A 65 2.26 -8.18 16.41
N GLU A 66 3.09 -9.14 15.99
CA GLU A 66 4.33 -9.50 16.71
C GLU A 66 5.31 -8.33 16.84
N LEU A 67 5.29 -7.37 15.91
CA LEU A 67 6.16 -6.19 15.94
C LEU A 67 5.80 -5.24 17.10
N PHE A 68 4.57 -5.31 17.60
CA PHE A 68 4.10 -4.49 18.72
C PHE A 68 4.35 -5.14 20.10
N LYS A 69 4.76 -6.41 20.16
CA LYS A 69 5.08 -7.10 21.42
C LYS A 69 6.30 -6.48 22.13
N PHE A 70 7.30 -6.02 21.37
CA PHE A 70 8.40 -5.27 21.92
C PHE A 70 7.97 -3.79 22.09
N LYS A 71 7.53 -3.44 23.30
CA LYS A 71 6.87 -2.16 23.61
C LYS A 71 7.56 -0.90 23.06
N PRO A 72 8.90 -0.69 23.19
CA PRO A 72 9.55 0.50 22.65
C PRO A 72 9.43 0.61 21.12
N PHE A 73 9.63 -0.49 20.42
CA PHE A 73 9.52 -0.54 18.96
C PHE A 73 8.05 -0.43 18.49
N GLY A 74 7.14 -1.12 19.20
CA GLY A 74 5.71 -1.03 18.94
C GLY A 74 5.19 0.41 19.08
N ALA A 75 5.59 1.10 20.14
CA ALA A 75 5.24 2.51 20.35
C ALA A 75 5.81 3.42 19.24
N LEU A 76 7.05 3.18 18.82
CA LEU A 76 7.68 3.92 17.74
C LEU A 76 6.92 3.75 16.42
N ILE A 77 6.69 2.50 15.99
CA ILE A 77 6.02 2.24 14.71
C ILE A 77 4.55 2.70 14.74
N SER A 78 3.86 2.62 15.89
CA SER A 78 2.50 3.17 16.05
C SER A 78 2.47 4.68 15.83
N LYS A 79 3.44 5.43 16.39
CA LYS A 79 3.57 6.87 16.17
C LYS A 79 3.92 7.21 14.71
N LEU A 80 4.53 6.27 13.99
CA LEU A 80 4.81 6.38 12.55
C LEU A 80 3.63 5.93 11.67
N GLY A 81 2.48 5.58 12.26
CA GLY A 81 1.26 5.22 11.55
C GLY A 81 1.03 3.71 11.38
N ALA A 82 1.87 2.85 11.94
CA ALA A 82 1.64 1.40 11.87
C ALA A 82 0.50 0.97 12.82
N PHE A 83 -0.34 0.05 12.35
CA PHE A 83 -1.36 -0.60 13.17
C PHE A 83 -1.30 -2.13 13.02
N PRO A 84 -1.62 -2.89 14.10
CA PRO A 84 -1.41 -4.33 14.12
C PRO A 84 -2.44 -5.09 13.29
N ILE A 85 -2.00 -6.14 12.61
CA ILE A 85 -2.86 -7.14 11.97
C ILE A 85 -2.39 -8.55 12.29
N LYS A 86 -3.34 -9.49 12.43
CA LYS A 86 -3.06 -10.93 12.50
C LYS A 86 -2.97 -11.52 11.09
N ARG A 87 -1.82 -12.09 10.73
CA ARG A 87 -1.64 -12.76 9.43
C ARG A 87 -2.12 -14.21 9.50
N GLY A 88 -2.57 -14.74 8.35
CA GLY A 88 -2.90 -16.17 8.20
C GLY A 88 -4.37 -16.54 8.34
N LYS A 89 -5.20 -15.65 8.86
CA LYS A 89 -6.68 -15.78 8.87
C LYS A 89 -7.29 -14.45 8.40
N THR A 90 -8.52 -14.49 7.91
CA THR A 90 -9.26 -13.26 7.64
C THR A 90 -9.46 -12.51 8.97
N ASP A 91 -8.68 -11.45 9.15
CA ASP A 91 -8.76 -10.62 10.36
C ASP A 91 -9.83 -9.54 10.13
N PHE A 92 -11.06 -9.89 10.47
CA PHE A 92 -12.19 -8.96 10.37
C PHE A 92 -12.02 -7.73 11.27
N GLY A 93 -11.26 -7.84 12.36
CA GLY A 93 -10.93 -6.72 13.23
C GLY A 93 -10.02 -5.72 12.51
N ALA A 94 -8.96 -6.21 11.87
CA ALA A 94 -8.06 -5.37 11.08
C ALA A 94 -8.79 -4.74 9.87
N LEU A 95 -9.65 -5.50 9.18
CA LEU A 95 -10.46 -4.97 8.09
C LEU A 95 -11.34 -3.80 8.55
N ARG A 96 -12.05 -3.99 9.66
CA ARG A 96 -12.94 -2.98 10.25
C ARG A 96 -12.16 -1.74 10.70
N SER A 97 -10.98 -1.95 11.31
CA SER A 97 -10.08 -0.86 11.71
C SER A 97 -9.58 -0.05 10.50
N ALA A 98 -9.20 -0.73 9.41
CA ALA A 98 -8.76 -0.10 8.18
C ALA A 98 -9.87 0.76 7.56
N ILE A 99 -11.09 0.21 7.45
CA ILE A 99 -12.26 0.95 6.95
C ILE A 99 -12.50 2.20 7.80
N HIS A 100 -12.55 2.06 9.12
CA HIS A 100 -12.77 3.19 10.03
C HIS A 100 -11.68 4.27 9.91
N MET A 101 -10.42 3.88 9.71
CA MET A 101 -9.33 4.84 9.49
C MET A 101 -9.59 5.67 8.22
N VAL A 102 -9.97 5.03 7.12
CA VAL A 102 -10.25 5.73 5.85
C VAL A 102 -11.49 6.62 5.98
N GLU A 103 -12.55 6.14 6.62
CA GLU A 103 -13.76 6.94 6.90
C GLU A 103 -13.47 8.16 7.77
N SER A 104 -12.47 8.08 8.66
CA SER A 104 -12.01 9.20 9.48
C SER A 104 -11.02 10.15 8.77
N GLY A 105 -10.85 10.02 7.45
CA GLY A 105 -9.99 10.88 6.64
C GLY A 105 -8.50 10.53 6.73
N LYS A 106 -8.15 9.32 7.19
CA LYS A 106 -6.76 8.86 7.20
C LYS A 106 -6.46 8.03 5.96
N HIS A 107 -5.29 8.25 5.37
CA HIS A 107 -4.81 7.45 4.24
C HIS A 107 -4.04 6.23 4.74
N ILE A 108 -4.31 5.07 4.17
CA ILE A 108 -3.63 3.83 4.51
C ILE A 108 -2.92 3.24 3.29
N VAL A 109 -1.80 2.58 3.53
CA VAL A 109 -1.07 1.82 2.51
C VAL A 109 -1.38 0.35 2.67
N ILE A 110 -1.79 -0.28 1.59
CA ILE A 110 -2.08 -1.71 1.51
C ILE A 110 -1.23 -2.31 0.41
N PHE A 111 -0.70 -3.50 0.68
CA PHE A 111 -0.02 -4.33 -0.32
C PHE A 111 -0.97 -5.47 -0.71
N PRO A 112 -1.63 -5.40 -1.88
CA PRO A 112 -2.68 -6.36 -2.26
C PRO A 112 -2.18 -7.80 -2.31
N GLU A 113 -0.89 -8.00 -2.54
CA GLU A 113 -0.23 -9.31 -2.55
C GLU A 113 -0.33 -10.05 -1.20
N GLY A 114 -0.63 -9.34 -0.11
CA GLY A 114 -0.74 -9.90 1.24
C GLY A 114 0.57 -10.43 1.82
N GLY A 115 1.68 -10.21 1.16
CA GLY A 115 3.03 -10.58 1.57
C GLY A 115 4.05 -10.20 0.52
N ARG A 116 5.33 -10.24 0.87
CA ARG A 116 6.41 -9.88 -0.07
C ARG A 116 6.54 -10.91 -1.18
N SER A 117 6.66 -10.43 -2.42
CA SER A 117 7.11 -11.24 -3.55
C SER A 117 8.64 -11.37 -3.51
N HIS A 118 9.13 -12.57 -3.70
CA HIS A 118 10.56 -12.90 -3.68
C HIS A 118 11.11 -13.26 -5.07
N GLY A 119 10.39 -12.92 -6.12
CA GLY A 119 10.77 -13.22 -7.50
C GLY A 119 10.66 -11.99 -8.39
N ASP A 120 10.71 -12.26 -9.68
CA ASP A 120 10.58 -11.29 -10.77
C ASP A 120 9.12 -11.00 -11.16
N ARG A 121 8.14 -11.58 -10.45
CA ARG A 121 6.71 -11.46 -10.73
C ARG A 121 5.94 -11.03 -9.48
N LEU A 122 4.88 -10.25 -9.69
CA LEU A 122 3.91 -9.94 -8.64
C LEU A 122 3.12 -11.19 -8.26
N ARG A 123 2.79 -11.29 -7.00
CA ARG A 123 1.86 -12.32 -6.52
C ARG A 123 0.42 -11.96 -6.90
N LYS A 124 -0.47 -12.94 -6.89
CA LYS A 124 -1.91 -12.71 -7.05
C LYS A 124 -2.40 -11.71 -6.00
N GLY A 125 -3.15 -10.73 -6.45
CA GLY A 125 -3.79 -9.75 -5.57
C GLY A 125 -4.94 -10.37 -4.78
N LYS A 126 -5.09 -9.93 -3.53
CA LYS A 126 -6.24 -10.28 -2.69
C LYS A 126 -7.25 -9.14 -2.71
N MET A 127 -8.52 -9.47 -2.78
CA MET A 127 -9.63 -8.50 -2.82
C MET A 127 -9.73 -7.57 -1.61
N GLY A 128 -8.96 -7.84 -0.53
CA GLY A 128 -9.06 -7.08 0.72
C GLY A 128 -8.83 -5.58 0.56
N ALA A 129 -7.91 -5.16 -0.33
CA ALA A 129 -7.68 -3.75 -0.61
C ALA A 129 -8.91 -3.10 -1.27
N VAL A 130 -9.44 -3.72 -2.32
CA VAL A 130 -10.65 -3.25 -3.01
C VAL A 130 -11.84 -3.24 -2.07
N MET A 131 -11.98 -4.28 -1.23
CA MET A 131 -13.05 -4.34 -0.23
C MET A 131 -12.99 -3.17 0.77
N ILE A 132 -11.80 -2.81 1.26
CA ILE A 132 -11.63 -1.66 2.16
C ILE A 132 -12.03 -0.39 1.41
N ALA A 133 -11.52 -0.16 0.19
CA ALA A 133 -11.81 1.02 -0.60
C ALA A 133 -13.31 1.19 -0.82
N VAL A 134 -13.97 0.16 -1.34
CA VAL A 134 -15.42 0.21 -1.61
C VAL A 134 -16.24 0.42 -0.35
N LYS A 135 -15.93 -0.29 0.75
CA LYS A 135 -16.66 -0.14 2.03
C LYS A 135 -16.51 1.22 2.67
N SER A 136 -15.36 1.88 2.50
CA SER A 136 -15.10 3.23 3.01
C SER A 136 -15.43 4.34 1.99
N LYS A 137 -16.01 4.00 0.83
CA LYS A 137 -16.30 4.93 -0.27
C LYS A 137 -15.06 5.73 -0.68
N ALA A 138 -13.96 5.01 -0.88
CA ALA A 138 -12.65 5.55 -1.22
C ALA A 138 -12.18 5.04 -2.58
N ASN A 139 -11.48 5.87 -3.33
CA ASN A 139 -10.77 5.47 -4.54
C ASN A 139 -9.42 4.80 -4.20
N ILE A 140 -8.71 4.28 -5.19
CA ILE A 140 -7.39 3.68 -4.99
C ILE A 140 -6.34 4.49 -5.73
N LEU A 141 -5.30 4.94 -5.01
CA LEU A 141 -4.09 5.50 -5.60
C LEU A 141 -3.08 4.36 -5.82
N PRO A 142 -2.87 3.88 -7.05
CA PRO A 142 -1.93 2.81 -7.32
C PRO A 142 -0.49 3.35 -7.37
N ILE A 143 0.44 2.64 -6.75
CA ILE A 143 1.87 2.94 -6.75
C ILE A 143 2.65 1.72 -7.17
N GLY A 144 3.62 1.89 -8.08
CA GLY A 144 4.58 0.88 -8.46
C GLY A 144 5.97 1.19 -7.93
N ILE A 145 6.60 0.22 -7.24
CA ILE A 145 8.00 0.27 -6.84
C ILE A 145 8.80 -0.54 -7.84
N GLU A 146 9.63 0.14 -8.62
CA GLU A 146 10.52 -0.44 -9.62
C GLU A 146 11.97 -0.42 -9.15
N GLY A 147 12.76 -1.41 -9.55
CA GLY A 147 14.18 -1.50 -9.26
C GLY A 147 14.52 -2.46 -8.12
N SER A 148 15.71 -2.30 -7.54
CA SER A 148 16.28 -3.22 -6.56
C SER A 148 16.68 -2.49 -5.29
N TYR A 149 16.58 -3.19 -4.16
CA TYR A 149 17.07 -2.71 -2.87
C TYR A 149 18.56 -3.02 -2.63
N LYS A 150 19.32 -3.29 -3.68
CA LYS A 150 20.80 -3.31 -3.59
C LYS A 150 21.31 -1.88 -3.41
N PRO A 151 22.23 -1.62 -2.48
CA PRO A 151 22.79 -0.28 -2.29
C PRO A 151 23.31 0.33 -3.58
N PHE A 152 23.15 1.64 -3.73
CA PHE A 152 23.61 2.45 -4.86
C PHE A 152 22.98 2.14 -6.23
N THR A 153 21.92 1.29 -6.25
CA THR A 153 21.15 1.05 -7.47
C THR A 153 20.00 2.06 -7.60
N ARG A 154 19.38 2.11 -8.79
CA ARG A 154 18.20 2.92 -9.04
C ARG A 154 16.98 2.28 -8.35
N LEU A 155 16.22 3.11 -7.65
CA LEU A 155 14.94 2.76 -7.07
C LEU A 155 13.93 3.83 -7.49
N THR A 156 12.85 3.42 -8.14
CA THR A 156 11.84 4.34 -8.66
C THR A 156 10.49 4.03 -8.03
N VAL A 157 9.79 5.08 -7.63
CA VAL A 157 8.40 5.02 -7.21
C VAL A 157 7.56 5.73 -8.26
N ASN A 158 6.67 5.00 -8.92
CA ASN A 158 5.77 5.54 -9.93
C ASN A 158 4.36 5.61 -9.34
N ILE A 159 3.79 6.80 -9.27
CA ILE A 159 2.44 7.05 -8.78
C ILE A 159 1.52 7.14 -9.99
N GLY A 160 0.55 6.25 -10.08
CA GLY A 160 -0.42 6.23 -11.16
C GLY A 160 -1.62 7.14 -10.90
N GLU A 161 -2.44 7.33 -11.91
CA GLU A 161 -3.74 7.99 -11.75
C GLU A 161 -4.64 7.20 -10.81
N PRO A 162 -5.45 7.86 -9.98
CA PRO A 162 -6.41 7.20 -9.12
C PRO A 162 -7.37 6.29 -9.89
N ILE A 163 -7.61 5.12 -9.36
CA ILE A 163 -8.64 4.20 -9.86
C ILE A 163 -9.95 4.61 -9.21
N ASP A 164 -10.88 5.10 -10.00
CA ASP A 164 -12.23 5.43 -9.55
C ASP A 164 -13.03 4.15 -9.30
N LEU A 165 -13.57 4.02 -8.09
CA LEU A 165 -14.42 2.91 -7.68
C LEU A 165 -15.85 3.35 -7.37
N SER A 166 -16.25 4.55 -7.73
CA SER A 166 -17.55 5.14 -7.38
C SER A 166 -18.74 4.27 -7.85
N GLU A 167 -18.62 3.61 -9.00
CA GLU A 167 -19.64 2.69 -9.51
C GLU A 167 -19.89 1.48 -8.60
N TYR A 168 -18.91 1.12 -7.74
CA TYR A 168 -19.01 -0.02 -6.83
C TYR A 168 -19.50 0.34 -5.43
N PHE A 169 -19.63 1.62 -5.06
CA PHE A 169 -19.91 2.04 -3.69
C PHE A 169 -21.29 1.64 -3.19
N GLU A 170 -22.29 1.69 -4.05
CA GLU A 170 -23.70 1.41 -3.68
C GLU A 170 -24.15 0.00 -4.05
N LEU A 171 -23.32 -0.76 -4.75
CA LEU A 171 -23.65 -2.11 -5.16
C LEU A 171 -23.47 -3.10 -3.99
N LYS A 172 -24.33 -4.12 -3.91
CA LYS A 172 -24.09 -5.29 -3.06
C LYS A 172 -23.05 -6.18 -3.74
N GLN A 173 -21.76 -5.85 -3.54
CA GLN A 173 -20.69 -6.66 -4.11
C GLN A 173 -20.57 -7.99 -3.39
N ASN A 174 -20.36 -9.04 -4.16
CA ASN A 174 -19.91 -10.33 -3.66
C ASN A 174 -18.36 -10.42 -3.76
N SER A 175 -17.79 -11.42 -3.12
CA SER A 175 -16.34 -11.64 -3.11
C SER A 175 -15.76 -11.84 -4.51
N ARG A 176 -16.53 -12.37 -5.45
CA ARG A 176 -16.10 -12.61 -6.82
C ARG A 176 -15.94 -11.28 -7.58
N GLU A 177 -16.90 -10.36 -7.47
CA GLU A 177 -16.81 -9.04 -8.11
C GLU A 177 -15.63 -8.23 -7.59
N LEU A 178 -15.42 -8.21 -6.27
CA LEU A 178 -14.28 -7.53 -5.66
C LEU A 178 -12.93 -8.14 -6.09
N GLN A 179 -12.88 -9.47 -6.28
CA GLN A 179 -11.70 -10.12 -6.80
C GLN A 179 -11.49 -9.78 -8.29
N GLU A 180 -12.55 -9.70 -9.09
CA GLU A 180 -12.46 -9.29 -10.49
C GLU A 180 -11.94 -7.86 -10.64
N VAL A 181 -12.38 -6.92 -9.81
CA VAL A 181 -11.84 -5.55 -9.77
C VAL A 181 -10.35 -5.57 -9.40
N THR A 182 -9.97 -6.42 -8.43
CA THR A 182 -8.57 -6.59 -8.05
C THR A 182 -7.73 -7.09 -9.22
N ASP A 183 -8.19 -8.12 -9.91
CA ASP A 183 -7.44 -8.81 -10.97
C ASP A 183 -7.42 -8.02 -12.29
N LYS A 184 -8.51 -7.29 -12.61
CA LYS A 184 -8.66 -6.60 -13.89
C LYS A 184 -8.27 -5.12 -13.87
N LEU A 185 -8.37 -4.45 -12.71
CA LEU A 185 -8.06 -3.02 -12.60
C LEU A 185 -6.82 -2.76 -11.73
N LEU A 186 -6.80 -3.25 -10.49
CA LEU A 186 -5.75 -2.87 -9.53
C LEU A 186 -4.41 -3.51 -9.84
N MET A 187 -4.36 -4.84 -9.99
CA MET A 187 -3.08 -5.55 -10.16
C MET A 187 -2.41 -5.26 -11.50
N PRO A 188 -3.12 -5.14 -12.63
CA PRO A 188 -2.52 -4.72 -13.90
C PRO A 188 -1.90 -3.33 -13.80
N ARG A 189 -2.55 -2.37 -13.12
CA ARG A 189 -2.01 -1.02 -12.95
C ARG A 189 -0.74 -1.01 -12.10
N ILE A 190 -0.71 -1.78 -11.00
CA ILE A 190 0.51 -1.93 -10.18
C ILE A 190 1.62 -2.63 -10.98
N SER A 191 1.29 -3.62 -11.81
CA SER A 191 2.24 -4.32 -12.68
C SER A 191 2.91 -3.37 -13.66
N GLU A 192 2.12 -2.54 -14.34
CA GLU A 192 2.60 -1.50 -15.26
C GLU A 192 3.52 -0.51 -14.54
N LEU A 193 3.06 0.08 -13.43
CA LEU A 193 3.80 1.09 -12.66
C LEU A 193 5.10 0.55 -12.05
N SER A 194 5.14 -0.73 -11.67
CA SER A 194 6.32 -1.36 -11.08
C SER A 194 7.25 -2.00 -12.10
N ASN A 195 6.87 -2.00 -13.38
CA ASN A 195 7.56 -2.73 -14.46
C ASN A 195 7.84 -4.19 -14.04
N THR A 196 6.86 -4.81 -13.38
CA THR A 196 6.96 -6.18 -12.84
C THR A 196 5.78 -6.99 -13.30
N PRO A 197 5.97 -8.06 -14.11
CA PRO A 197 4.87 -8.83 -14.68
C PRO A 197 4.06 -9.53 -13.58
N LEU A 198 2.78 -9.74 -13.85
CA LEU A 198 1.90 -10.55 -13.02
C LEU A 198 2.31 -12.04 -13.14
N ARG A 199 2.15 -12.76 -12.04
CA ARG A 199 2.21 -14.23 -12.09
C ARG A 199 1.02 -14.73 -12.93
N ALA A 200 1.30 -15.59 -13.89
CA ALA A 200 0.23 -16.27 -14.63
C ALA A 200 -0.68 -17.03 -13.63
N LEU A 201 -1.99 -16.93 -13.84
CA LEU A 201 -2.95 -17.72 -13.07
C LEU A 201 -2.75 -19.20 -13.47
N GLU A 202 -2.42 -20.04 -12.53
CA GLU A 202 -2.41 -21.49 -12.73
C GLU A 202 -3.87 -21.98 -12.68
N PRO A 203 -4.24 -22.99 -13.47
CA PRO A 203 -5.57 -23.60 -13.37
C PRO A 203 -5.76 -24.16 -11.95
N GLY A 204 -6.59 -23.48 -11.12
CA GLY A 204 -6.87 -23.89 -9.74
C GLY A 204 -6.45 -22.90 -8.65
N ASP A 205 -5.87 -21.74 -9.01
CA ASP A 205 -5.55 -20.63 -8.07
C ASP A 205 -6.78 -19.79 -7.68
#